data_30ef1987dc1ab2a2eb08f8b764a9ffd9
#
_entry.id   30ef1987dc1ab2a2eb08f8b764a9ffd9
#
_cell.length_a   1.000
_cell.length_b   1.000
_cell.length_c   1.000
_cell.angle_alpha   90.00
_cell.angle_beta   90.00
_cell.angle_gamma   90.00
#
_symmetry.space_group_name_H-M   'P 1'
#
loop_
_entity.id
_entity.type
_entity.pdbx_description
1 polymer ?
#
loop_
_entity_poly.entity_id
_entity_poly.type
_entity_poly.pdbx_seq_one_letter_code
_entity_poly.pdbx_strand_id
1 'polypeptide(L)'
;MSDLSVGGIYIVATLIALVTGVVLWRHRETKAARPLSVAGFSAAVWSFGLFLSTLPWEAVALAGIRVLYLGVAVGLPAVVVFALEYTGREKYVTPKVLKLLAIHPLLLVVFVFLNPGDFFFVGLDPTAPLGVDQQWGPAFWLHSTYAYLLVLITSLLVVDLLVRTNRALYRGQALLLAAGVFAPLPMNALFLSELIAFDTTPLGFVFMCAFFAVAIVKYRFVDLSPIAREKVIDNVRDGVVVVDTDDRIIDINPAGRTMINVEPSIIGSGVAEALDLAESQAAYDELTATTDTSEQTVALGDVYYHIESTPIRDGRDRHVGWLFLLQDVTEQKRRERELEGQIEKLDEFASLVSHDLRSPINVANGYIEQTRVTGNLDHLDDIERATERMEEIIDDVLELAREGQE
;
A
#
# COMPACT_ATOMS: atom_id res chain seq x y z
N MET A 1 8.23 -23.09 -43.80
CA MET A 1 6.88 -22.48 -43.70
C MET A 1 6.71 -21.53 -44.89
N SER A 2 5.54 -21.48 -45.51
CA SER A 2 5.32 -20.48 -46.58
C SER A 2 5.28 -19.08 -45.98
N ASP A 3 5.70 -18.04 -46.73
CA ASP A 3 5.67 -16.63 -46.30
C ASP A 3 4.29 -16.17 -45.82
N LEU A 4 3.23 -16.74 -46.44
CA LEU A 4 1.85 -16.53 -45.99
C LEU A 4 1.58 -17.01 -44.55
N SER A 5 2.21 -18.11 -44.12
CA SER A 5 2.04 -18.62 -42.75
C SER A 5 2.78 -17.78 -41.69
N VAL A 6 3.94 -17.20 -42.05
CA VAL A 6 4.70 -16.29 -41.22
C VAL A 6 3.98 -14.94 -41.10
N GLY A 7 3.48 -14.41 -42.20
CA GLY A 7 2.66 -13.18 -42.21
C GLY A 7 1.42 -13.30 -41.32
N GLY A 8 0.76 -14.49 -41.33
CA GLY A 8 -0.36 -14.77 -40.44
C GLY A 8 0.00 -14.69 -38.93
N ILE A 9 1.18 -15.17 -38.56
CA ILE A 9 1.68 -15.06 -37.18
C ILE A 9 1.86 -13.60 -36.75
N TYR A 10 2.47 -12.79 -37.61
CA TYR A 10 2.70 -11.37 -37.29
C TYR A 10 1.39 -10.55 -37.25
N ILE A 11 0.38 -10.88 -38.07
CA ILE A 11 -0.93 -10.23 -37.98
C ILE A 11 -1.63 -10.55 -36.66
N VAL A 12 -1.60 -11.81 -36.22
CA VAL A 12 -2.15 -12.23 -34.93
C VAL A 12 -1.41 -11.52 -33.77
N ALA A 13 -0.09 -11.47 -33.84
CA ALA A 13 0.73 -10.75 -32.85
C ALA A 13 0.36 -9.26 -32.80
N THR A 14 0.17 -8.62 -33.95
CA THR A 14 -0.29 -7.23 -34.05
C THR A 14 -1.63 -7.01 -33.36
N LEU A 15 -2.61 -7.88 -33.62
CA LEU A 15 -3.94 -7.77 -33.01
C LEU A 15 -3.89 -7.96 -31.49
N ILE A 16 -3.16 -8.96 -31.00
CA ILE A 16 -2.99 -9.19 -29.56
C ILE A 16 -2.31 -7.99 -28.90
N ALA A 17 -1.23 -7.46 -29.48
CA ALA A 17 -0.52 -6.30 -28.95
C ALA A 17 -1.41 -5.06 -28.94
N LEU A 18 -2.19 -4.83 -30.00
CA LEU A 18 -3.13 -3.72 -30.11
C LEU A 18 -4.22 -3.82 -29.03
N VAL A 19 -4.84 -4.99 -28.88
CA VAL A 19 -5.86 -5.23 -27.82
C VAL A 19 -5.26 -5.00 -26.44
N THR A 20 -4.07 -5.52 -26.19
CA THR A 20 -3.35 -5.31 -24.92
C THR A 20 -3.09 -3.83 -24.67
N GLY A 21 -2.61 -3.09 -25.67
CA GLY A 21 -2.39 -1.64 -25.57
C GLY A 21 -3.69 -0.88 -25.26
N VAL A 22 -4.79 -1.23 -25.92
CA VAL A 22 -6.11 -0.60 -25.70
C VAL A 22 -6.65 -0.92 -24.31
N VAL A 23 -6.56 -2.17 -23.85
CA VAL A 23 -6.99 -2.57 -22.49
C VAL A 23 -6.22 -1.78 -21.44
N LEU A 24 -4.89 -1.70 -21.58
CA LEU A 24 -4.05 -0.95 -20.65
C LEU A 24 -4.33 0.56 -20.70
N TRP A 25 -4.62 1.10 -21.88
CA TRP A 25 -5.00 2.50 -22.02
C TRP A 25 -6.33 2.84 -21.34
N ARG A 26 -7.28 1.91 -21.34
CA ARG A 26 -8.53 2.05 -20.56
C ARG A 26 -8.28 2.05 -19.05
N HIS A 27 -7.22 1.40 -18.59
CA HIS A 27 -6.80 1.35 -17.20
C HIS A 27 -5.63 2.31 -16.90
N ARG A 28 -5.47 3.38 -17.69
CA ARG A 28 -4.32 4.32 -17.61
C ARG A 28 -4.19 5.06 -16.29
N GLU A 29 -5.23 5.08 -15.46
CA GLU A 29 -5.19 5.63 -14.10
C GLU A 29 -4.47 4.67 -13.13
N THR A 30 -4.32 3.40 -13.53
CA THR A 30 -3.57 2.42 -12.78
C THR A 30 -2.07 2.69 -12.95
N LYS A 31 -1.32 2.62 -11.86
CA LYS A 31 0.13 2.85 -11.84
C LYS A 31 0.83 1.97 -12.89
N ALA A 32 1.78 2.53 -13.61
CA ALA A 32 2.54 1.88 -14.67
C ALA A 32 1.74 1.38 -15.90
N ALA A 33 0.40 1.53 -15.93
CA ALA A 33 -0.39 1.11 -17.09
C ALA A 33 -0.14 1.99 -18.33
N ARG A 34 0.12 3.28 -18.14
CA ARG A 34 0.43 4.21 -19.24
C ARG A 34 1.68 3.80 -20.04
N PRO A 35 2.87 3.68 -19.43
CA PRO A 35 4.05 3.27 -20.18
C PRO A 35 3.91 1.86 -20.77
N LEU A 36 3.23 0.95 -20.08
CA LEU A 36 2.99 -0.38 -20.62
C LEU A 36 2.03 -0.39 -21.81
N SER A 37 1.03 0.50 -21.84
CA SER A 37 0.15 0.66 -23.01
C SER A 37 0.93 1.17 -24.22
N VAL A 38 1.87 2.11 -24.01
CA VAL A 38 2.79 2.58 -25.07
C VAL A 38 3.65 1.43 -25.58
N ALA A 39 4.19 0.58 -24.70
CA ALA A 39 4.94 -0.62 -25.11
C ALA A 39 4.06 -1.60 -25.92
N GLY A 40 2.79 -1.79 -25.54
CA GLY A 40 1.82 -2.61 -26.28
C GLY A 40 1.55 -2.08 -27.68
N PHE A 41 1.28 -0.78 -27.83
CA PHE A 41 1.12 -0.17 -29.14
C PHE A 41 2.41 -0.24 -29.98
N SER A 42 3.57 -0.07 -29.36
CA SER A 42 4.86 -0.21 -30.02
C SER A 42 5.10 -1.64 -30.52
N ALA A 43 4.74 -2.65 -29.73
CA ALA A 43 4.79 -4.04 -30.14
C ALA A 43 3.84 -4.34 -31.33
N ALA A 44 2.67 -3.69 -31.37
CA ALA A 44 1.76 -3.78 -32.49
C ALA A 44 2.36 -3.17 -33.77
N VAL A 45 2.98 -1.98 -33.67
CA VAL A 45 3.69 -1.33 -34.79
C VAL A 45 4.85 -2.19 -35.28
N TRP A 46 5.63 -2.76 -34.35
CA TRP A 46 6.72 -3.68 -34.67
C TRP A 46 6.24 -4.91 -35.44
N SER A 47 5.26 -5.64 -34.88
CA SER A 47 4.70 -6.85 -35.50
C SER A 47 4.02 -6.54 -36.86
N PHE A 48 3.34 -5.38 -36.97
CA PHE A 48 2.74 -4.94 -38.22
C PHE A 48 3.80 -4.62 -39.28
N GLY A 49 4.91 -3.99 -38.92
CA GLY A 49 6.03 -3.74 -39.82
C GLY A 49 6.62 -5.06 -40.36
N LEU A 50 6.79 -6.07 -39.48
CA LEU A 50 7.20 -7.40 -39.93
C LEU A 50 6.17 -8.08 -40.82
N PHE A 51 4.87 -7.94 -40.54
CA PHE A 51 3.84 -8.42 -41.47
C PHE A 51 4.00 -7.77 -42.86
N LEU A 52 4.16 -6.44 -42.92
CA LEU A 52 4.35 -5.74 -44.21
C LEU A 52 5.60 -6.24 -44.95
N SER A 53 6.67 -6.59 -44.22
CA SER A 53 7.92 -7.09 -44.83
C SER A 53 7.78 -8.48 -45.45
N THR A 54 6.72 -9.25 -45.10
CA THR A 54 6.41 -10.56 -45.74
C THR A 54 5.61 -10.43 -47.04
N LEU A 55 5.19 -9.23 -47.41
CA LEU A 55 4.36 -9.04 -48.60
C LEU A 55 5.24 -9.01 -49.87
N PRO A 56 4.72 -9.45 -51.05
CA PRO A 56 5.51 -9.62 -52.27
C PRO A 56 5.87 -8.30 -52.99
N TRP A 57 5.41 -7.17 -52.45
CA TRP A 57 5.67 -5.85 -53.06
C TRP A 57 6.88 -5.19 -52.41
N GLU A 58 7.97 -5.04 -53.16
CA GLU A 58 9.24 -4.49 -52.69
C GLU A 58 9.09 -3.17 -51.90
N ALA A 59 8.36 -2.21 -52.45
CA ALA A 59 8.12 -0.92 -51.79
C ALA A 59 7.39 -1.08 -50.44
N VAL A 60 6.46 -2.03 -50.33
CA VAL A 60 5.71 -2.30 -49.12
C VAL A 60 6.60 -3.04 -48.10
N ALA A 61 7.40 -3.99 -48.54
CA ALA A 61 8.34 -4.70 -47.70
C ALA A 61 9.39 -3.76 -47.11
N LEU A 62 9.97 -2.86 -47.89
CA LEU A 62 10.90 -1.81 -47.44
C LEU A 62 10.23 -0.84 -46.46
N ALA A 63 8.99 -0.44 -46.70
CA ALA A 63 8.22 0.36 -45.78
C ALA A 63 7.99 -0.39 -44.46
N GLY A 64 7.69 -1.70 -44.54
CA GLY A 64 7.53 -2.58 -43.37
C GLY A 64 8.77 -2.62 -42.49
N ILE A 65 9.96 -2.78 -43.08
CA ILE A 65 11.24 -2.74 -42.40
C ILE A 65 11.43 -1.41 -41.63
N ARG A 66 11.08 -0.28 -42.24
CA ARG A 66 11.17 1.03 -41.60
C ARG A 66 10.14 1.17 -40.44
N VAL A 67 8.92 0.70 -40.67
CA VAL A 67 7.84 0.74 -39.68
C VAL A 67 8.17 -0.09 -38.45
N LEU A 68 8.75 -1.29 -38.60
CA LEU A 68 9.10 -2.12 -37.44
C LEU A 68 10.05 -1.41 -36.47
N TYR A 69 11.05 -0.66 -37.01
CA TYR A 69 12.02 0.06 -36.15
C TYR A 69 11.40 1.27 -35.45
N LEU A 70 10.29 1.84 -35.94
CA LEU A 70 9.51 2.82 -35.15
C LEU A 70 8.91 2.19 -33.90
N GLY A 71 8.38 0.96 -34.01
CA GLY A 71 7.90 0.20 -32.88
C GLY A 71 9.00 -0.12 -31.87
N VAL A 72 10.14 -0.66 -32.36
CA VAL A 72 11.31 -0.99 -31.50
C VAL A 72 11.83 0.25 -30.78
N ALA A 73 11.95 1.38 -31.49
CA ALA A 73 12.48 2.63 -30.97
C ALA A 73 11.74 3.12 -29.73
N VAL A 74 10.40 3.02 -29.72
CA VAL A 74 9.55 3.51 -28.63
C VAL A 74 9.30 2.44 -27.56
N GLY A 75 9.20 1.17 -27.98
CA GLY A 75 8.80 0.07 -27.10
C GLY A 75 9.77 -0.18 -25.95
N LEU A 76 11.07 -0.27 -26.25
CA LEU A 76 12.11 -0.55 -25.23
C LEU A 76 12.21 0.53 -24.13
N PRO A 77 12.33 1.83 -24.46
CA PRO A 77 12.25 2.88 -23.44
C PRO A 77 10.97 2.85 -22.61
N ALA A 78 9.82 2.57 -23.26
CA ALA A 78 8.53 2.49 -22.55
C ALA A 78 8.51 1.36 -21.51
N VAL A 79 9.13 0.22 -21.80
CA VAL A 79 9.25 -0.90 -20.84
C VAL A 79 10.15 -0.55 -19.67
N VAL A 80 11.23 0.22 -19.87
CA VAL A 80 12.06 0.70 -18.75
C VAL A 80 11.28 1.66 -17.87
N VAL A 81 10.54 2.61 -18.45
CA VAL A 81 9.67 3.51 -17.67
C VAL A 81 8.63 2.72 -16.91
N PHE A 82 7.99 1.73 -17.56
CA PHE A 82 7.08 0.79 -16.89
C PHE A 82 7.76 0.12 -15.68
N ALA A 83 8.95 -0.45 -15.85
CA ALA A 83 9.65 -1.15 -14.78
C ALA A 83 10.00 -0.21 -13.61
N LEU A 84 10.40 1.04 -13.89
CA LEU A 84 10.68 2.04 -12.86
C LEU A 84 9.41 2.40 -12.07
N GLU A 85 8.31 2.68 -12.74
CA GLU A 85 7.04 2.99 -12.08
C GLU A 85 6.51 1.78 -11.33
N TYR A 86 6.55 0.60 -11.94
CA TYR A 86 6.04 -0.63 -11.38
C TYR A 86 6.78 -1.07 -10.11
N THR A 87 8.10 -0.89 -10.07
CA THR A 87 8.94 -1.26 -8.92
C THR A 87 9.03 -0.19 -7.83
N GLY A 88 8.19 0.87 -7.89
CA GLY A 88 8.17 1.93 -6.88
C GLY A 88 9.33 2.94 -7.00
N ARG A 89 9.97 2.98 -8.16
CA ARG A 89 11.11 3.86 -8.45
C ARG A 89 10.74 5.04 -9.34
N GLU A 90 9.48 5.49 -9.31
CA GLU A 90 8.96 6.64 -10.08
C GLU A 90 9.76 7.93 -9.90
N LYS A 91 10.45 8.10 -8.78
CA LYS A 91 11.34 9.25 -8.54
C LYS A 91 12.44 9.41 -9.59
N TYR A 92 12.79 8.33 -10.29
CA TYR A 92 13.77 8.34 -11.39
C TYR A 92 13.13 8.67 -12.75
N VAL A 93 11.79 8.63 -12.88
CA VAL A 93 11.08 8.99 -14.10
C VAL A 93 10.98 10.53 -14.18
N THR A 94 12.12 11.17 -14.39
CA THR A 94 12.23 12.63 -14.50
C THR A 94 12.26 13.07 -15.96
N PRO A 95 11.92 14.35 -16.27
CA PRO A 95 12.03 14.88 -17.62
C PRO A 95 13.45 14.74 -18.21
N LYS A 96 14.49 14.76 -17.38
CA LYS A 96 15.88 14.55 -17.81
C LYS A 96 16.12 13.13 -18.30
N VAL A 97 15.65 12.13 -17.53
CA VAL A 97 15.77 10.71 -17.89
C VAL A 97 14.93 10.39 -19.12
N LEU A 98 13.70 10.92 -19.23
CA LEU A 98 12.87 10.73 -20.42
C LEU A 98 13.53 11.33 -21.67
N LYS A 99 14.13 12.53 -21.59
CA LYS A 99 14.89 13.12 -22.69
C LYS A 99 16.10 12.25 -23.07
N LEU A 100 16.83 11.72 -22.09
CA LEU A 100 17.97 10.83 -22.34
C LEU A 100 17.52 9.54 -23.05
N LEU A 101 16.44 8.93 -22.59
CA LEU A 101 15.85 7.74 -23.22
C LEU A 101 15.33 8.02 -24.65
N ALA A 102 14.94 9.26 -24.96
CA ALA A 102 14.44 9.65 -26.26
C ALA A 102 15.55 9.91 -27.30
N ILE A 103 16.80 10.12 -26.89
CA ILE A 103 17.95 10.38 -27.83
C ILE A 103 18.13 9.21 -28.78
N HIS A 104 18.24 7.99 -28.25
CA HIS A 104 18.46 6.80 -29.06
C HIS A 104 17.33 6.53 -30.07
N PRO A 105 16.02 6.55 -29.70
CA PRO A 105 14.92 6.47 -30.66
C PRO A 105 14.99 7.46 -31.81
N LEU A 106 15.34 8.71 -31.52
CA LEU A 106 15.48 9.74 -32.55
C LEU A 106 16.62 9.44 -33.51
N LEU A 107 17.79 9.04 -32.98
CA LEU A 107 18.94 8.63 -33.79
C LEU A 107 18.61 7.39 -34.63
N LEU A 108 17.92 6.39 -34.02
CA LEU A 108 17.53 5.17 -34.71
C LEU A 108 16.64 5.47 -35.92
N VAL A 109 15.65 6.33 -35.75
CA VAL A 109 14.78 6.76 -36.89
C VAL A 109 15.62 7.39 -38.00
N VAL A 110 16.55 8.29 -37.69
CA VAL A 110 17.42 8.91 -38.67
C VAL A 110 18.24 7.85 -39.42
N PHE A 111 18.89 6.94 -38.73
CA PHE A 111 19.72 5.89 -39.34
C PHE A 111 18.90 4.89 -40.16
N VAL A 112 17.70 4.52 -39.74
CA VAL A 112 16.83 3.56 -40.44
C VAL A 112 16.22 4.19 -41.70
N PHE A 113 15.80 5.47 -41.65
CA PHE A 113 15.13 6.10 -42.81
C PHE A 113 16.09 6.69 -43.82
N LEU A 114 17.19 7.28 -43.36
CA LEU A 114 18.18 7.92 -44.26
C LEU A 114 19.34 6.99 -44.60
N ASN A 115 19.66 6.01 -43.74
CA ASN A 115 20.77 5.06 -43.89
C ASN A 115 22.06 5.72 -44.44
N PRO A 116 22.58 6.80 -43.84
CA PRO A 116 23.70 7.54 -44.40
C PRO A 116 24.95 6.64 -44.47
N GLY A 117 25.53 6.49 -45.67
CA GLY A 117 26.76 5.69 -45.86
C GLY A 117 26.60 4.23 -45.48
N ASP A 118 25.41 3.67 -45.64
CA ASP A 118 25.10 2.27 -45.31
C ASP A 118 25.42 1.88 -43.83
N PHE A 119 25.30 2.89 -42.93
CA PHE A 119 25.73 2.74 -41.57
C PHE A 119 24.81 1.85 -40.73
N PHE A 120 23.55 1.71 -41.09
CA PHE A 120 22.59 0.82 -40.43
C PHE A 120 22.37 -0.48 -41.21
N PHE A 121 22.05 -0.38 -42.51
CA PHE A 121 21.96 -1.50 -43.43
C PHE A 121 23.06 -1.40 -44.47
N VAL A 122 23.94 -2.40 -44.54
CA VAL A 122 25.00 -2.46 -45.55
C VAL A 122 24.47 -2.99 -46.88
N GLY A 123 23.44 -3.84 -46.83
CA GLY A 123 22.71 -4.31 -48.01
C GLY A 123 21.28 -4.64 -47.57
N LEU A 124 20.33 -3.88 -48.04
CA LEU A 124 18.91 -4.12 -47.74
C LEU A 124 18.27 -4.84 -48.90
N ASP A 125 18.11 -6.16 -48.79
CA ASP A 125 17.33 -6.95 -49.75
C ASP A 125 15.89 -7.12 -49.20
N PRO A 126 14.91 -6.45 -49.81
CA PRO A 126 13.52 -6.54 -49.38
C PRO A 126 12.89 -7.93 -49.61
N THR A 127 13.55 -8.79 -50.38
CA THR A 127 13.05 -10.15 -50.69
C THR A 127 13.64 -11.22 -49.78
N ALA A 128 14.73 -10.90 -49.07
CA ALA A 128 15.33 -11.80 -48.08
C ALA A 128 14.54 -11.79 -46.77
N PRO A 129 14.36 -12.95 -46.11
CA PRO A 129 13.82 -13.00 -44.77
C PRO A 129 14.62 -12.11 -43.82
N LEU A 130 13.96 -11.25 -43.06
CA LEU A 130 14.62 -10.38 -42.12
C LEU A 130 15.46 -11.20 -41.12
N GLY A 131 16.78 -11.12 -41.21
CA GLY A 131 17.73 -11.69 -40.30
C GLY A 131 18.67 -12.76 -40.87
N VAL A 132 18.33 -13.42 -41.98
CA VAL A 132 19.17 -14.53 -42.47
C VAL A 132 20.25 -14.02 -43.46
N ASP A 133 19.93 -13.07 -44.32
CA ASP A 133 20.86 -12.55 -45.34
C ASP A 133 21.11 -11.03 -45.29
N GLN A 134 20.69 -10.38 -44.21
CA GLN A 134 20.88 -8.94 -44.05
C GLN A 134 22.30 -8.64 -43.50
N GLN A 135 23.02 -7.81 -44.19
CA GLN A 135 24.28 -7.28 -43.72
C GLN A 135 24.06 -6.05 -42.85
N TRP A 136 24.33 -6.19 -41.55
CA TRP A 136 24.11 -5.14 -40.59
C TRP A 136 25.31 -4.21 -40.46
N GLY A 137 25.06 -2.92 -40.48
CA GLY A 137 26.07 -1.88 -40.28
C GLY A 137 26.36 -1.62 -38.78
N PRO A 138 27.40 -0.80 -38.52
CA PRO A 138 27.81 -0.48 -37.14
C PRO A 138 26.67 0.12 -36.26
N ALA A 139 25.78 0.93 -36.83
CA ALA A 139 24.68 1.52 -36.09
C ALA A 139 23.65 0.49 -35.62
N PHE A 140 23.45 -0.61 -36.36
CA PHE A 140 22.62 -1.73 -35.90
C PHE A 140 23.19 -2.38 -34.64
N TRP A 141 24.47 -2.64 -34.62
CA TRP A 141 25.14 -3.25 -33.45
C TRP A 141 25.12 -2.34 -32.24
N LEU A 142 25.26 -1.02 -32.45
CA LEU A 142 25.10 -0.04 -31.36
C LEU A 142 23.66 -0.03 -30.83
N HIS A 143 22.66 -0.07 -31.73
CA HIS A 143 21.24 -0.21 -31.37
C HIS A 143 20.99 -1.49 -30.57
N SER A 144 21.48 -2.62 -31.05
CA SER A 144 21.32 -3.92 -30.37
C SER A 144 21.92 -3.91 -28.97
N THR A 145 23.13 -3.36 -28.81
CA THR A 145 23.79 -3.21 -27.51
C THR A 145 22.94 -2.37 -26.55
N TYR A 146 22.41 -1.23 -27.03
CA TYR A 146 21.50 -0.39 -26.24
C TYR A 146 20.23 -1.14 -25.86
N ALA A 147 19.62 -1.87 -26.82
CA ALA A 147 18.42 -2.66 -26.58
C ALA A 147 18.61 -3.71 -25.47
N TYR A 148 19.70 -4.49 -25.55
CA TYR A 148 20.04 -5.47 -24.51
C TYR A 148 20.34 -4.83 -23.16
N LEU A 149 20.96 -3.65 -23.12
CA LEU A 149 21.18 -2.91 -21.89
C LEU A 149 19.84 -2.53 -21.22
N LEU A 150 18.86 -2.04 -22.01
CA LEU A 150 17.53 -1.70 -21.49
C LEU A 150 16.76 -2.95 -20.99
N VAL A 151 16.86 -4.06 -21.70
CA VAL A 151 16.28 -5.35 -21.27
C VAL A 151 16.95 -5.81 -19.97
N LEU A 152 18.27 -5.71 -19.85
CA LEU A 152 19.00 -6.05 -18.63
C LEU A 152 18.54 -5.18 -17.44
N ILE A 153 18.46 -3.86 -17.63
CA ILE A 153 17.97 -2.93 -16.59
C ILE A 153 16.56 -3.32 -16.15
N THR A 154 15.65 -3.55 -17.09
CA THR A 154 14.29 -3.98 -16.80
C THR A 154 14.25 -5.29 -16.01
N SER A 155 15.03 -6.27 -16.44
CA SER A 155 15.13 -7.58 -15.77
C SER A 155 15.65 -7.46 -14.35
N LEU A 156 16.71 -6.68 -14.12
CA LEU A 156 17.24 -6.44 -12.78
C LEU A 156 16.25 -5.74 -11.86
N LEU A 157 15.49 -4.76 -12.37
CA LEU A 157 14.47 -4.06 -11.59
C LEU A 157 13.34 -5.00 -11.16
N VAL A 158 12.89 -5.88 -12.06
CA VAL A 158 11.81 -6.83 -11.77
C VAL A 158 12.31 -7.95 -10.86
N VAL A 159 13.52 -8.48 -11.07
CA VAL A 159 14.11 -9.50 -10.19
C VAL A 159 14.32 -8.94 -8.78
N ASP A 160 14.82 -7.71 -8.64
CA ASP A 160 14.98 -7.07 -7.33
C ASP A 160 13.61 -6.92 -6.62
N LEU A 161 12.55 -6.56 -7.34
CA LEU A 161 11.20 -6.55 -6.79
C LEU A 161 10.78 -7.94 -6.30
N LEU A 162 11.02 -9.00 -7.10
CA LEU A 162 10.64 -10.38 -6.76
C LEU A 162 11.39 -10.89 -5.52
N VAL A 163 12.68 -10.57 -5.40
CA VAL A 163 13.51 -10.98 -4.26
C VAL A 163 13.08 -10.27 -2.98
N ARG A 164 12.72 -8.99 -3.06
CA ARG A 164 12.27 -8.21 -1.89
C ARG A 164 10.84 -8.54 -1.45
N THR A 165 10.01 -9.11 -2.34
CA THR A 165 8.60 -9.40 -2.07
C THR A 165 8.46 -10.80 -1.48
N ASN A 166 8.53 -10.92 -0.16
CA ASN A 166 8.65 -12.21 0.58
C ASN A 166 7.31 -12.87 0.92
N ARG A 167 6.18 -12.54 0.29
CA ARG A 167 4.85 -13.04 0.69
C ARG A 167 4.25 -14.05 -0.29
N ALA A 168 3.84 -15.20 0.24
CA ALA A 168 3.15 -16.29 -0.48
C ALA A 168 1.89 -15.83 -1.26
N LEU A 169 1.26 -14.72 -0.83
CA LEU A 169 0.05 -14.15 -1.43
C LEU A 169 0.26 -13.65 -2.88
N TYR A 170 1.51 -13.34 -3.27
CA TYR A 170 1.84 -12.74 -4.58
C TYR A 170 2.55 -13.68 -5.54
N ARG A 171 2.63 -14.98 -5.24
CA ARG A 171 3.33 -15.97 -6.10
C ARG A 171 2.83 -15.97 -7.54
N GLY A 172 1.51 -15.93 -7.75
CA GLY A 172 0.93 -15.92 -9.11
C GLY A 172 1.29 -14.67 -9.90
N GLN A 173 1.31 -13.50 -9.27
CA GLN A 173 1.73 -12.23 -9.86
C GLN A 173 3.24 -12.25 -10.14
N ALA A 174 4.05 -12.71 -9.20
CA ALA A 174 5.49 -12.85 -9.34
C ALA A 174 5.87 -13.75 -10.53
N LEU A 175 5.17 -14.88 -10.71
CA LEU A 175 5.37 -15.78 -11.84
C LEU A 175 5.01 -15.12 -13.17
N LEU A 176 3.91 -14.38 -13.25
CA LEU A 176 3.54 -13.65 -14.47
C LEU A 176 4.56 -12.57 -14.84
N LEU A 177 5.08 -11.85 -13.84
CA LEU A 177 6.12 -10.85 -14.06
C LEU A 177 7.43 -11.48 -14.52
N ALA A 178 7.86 -12.56 -13.86
CA ALA A 178 9.04 -13.31 -14.28
C ALA A 178 8.87 -13.86 -15.69
N ALA A 179 7.76 -14.53 -15.98
CA ALA A 179 7.46 -15.04 -17.31
C ALA A 179 7.46 -13.92 -18.37
N GLY A 180 6.89 -12.75 -18.03
CA GLY A 180 6.88 -11.60 -18.93
C GLY A 180 8.28 -11.08 -19.23
N VAL A 181 9.11 -10.83 -18.22
CA VAL A 181 10.47 -10.30 -18.39
C VAL A 181 11.35 -11.25 -19.21
N PHE A 182 11.22 -12.55 -18.98
CA PHE A 182 12.06 -13.53 -19.65
C PHE A 182 11.50 -13.99 -20.99
N ALA A 183 10.24 -13.74 -21.36
CA ALA A 183 9.64 -14.18 -22.61
C ALA A 183 10.39 -13.71 -23.90
N PRO A 184 10.88 -12.46 -24.00
CA PRO A 184 11.60 -12.02 -25.19
C PRO A 184 12.95 -12.71 -25.40
N LEU A 185 13.64 -13.12 -24.34
CA LEU A 185 14.99 -13.68 -24.41
C LEU A 185 15.06 -15.00 -25.19
N PRO A 186 14.28 -16.06 -24.88
CA PRO A 186 14.31 -17.30 -25.66
C PRO A 186 13.81 -17.09 -27.09
N MET A 187 12.85 -16.19 -27.31
CA MET A 187 12.35 -15.89 -28.68
C MET A 187 13.43 -15.24 -29.53
N ASN A 188 14.18 -14.31 -28.97
CA ASN A 188 15.32 -13.69 -29.66
C ASN A 188 16.48 -14.68 -29.83
N ALA A 189 16.78 -15.53 -28.84
CA ALA A 189 17.82 -16.54 -28.95
C ALA A 189 17.50 -17.57 -30.07
N LEU A 190 16.25 -17.99 -30.21
CA LEU A 190 15.80 -18.87 -31.30
C LEU A 190 16.00 -18.26 -32.69
N PHE A 191 15.77 -16.95 -32.81
CA PHE A 191 16.02 -16.23 -34.04
C PHE A 191 17.51 -16.08 -34.33
N LEU A 192 18.32 -15.60 -33.35
CA LEU A 192 19.75 -15.39 -33.51
C LEU A 192 20.56 -16.69 -33.73
N SER A 193 20.04 -17.83 -33.24
CA SER A 193 20.65 -19.14 -33.46
C SER A 193 20.29 -19.78 -34.82
N GLU A 194 19.54 -19.05 -35.66
CA GLU A 194 19.04 -19.52 -36.96
C GLU A 194 18.21 -20.83 -36.89
N LEU A 195 17.78 -21.24 -35.69
CA LEU A 195 16.87 -22.38 -35.50
C LEU A 195 15.50 -22.13 -36.10
N ILE A 196 15.10 -20.87 -36.19
CA ILE A 196 13.84 -20.41 -36.78
C ILE A 196 14.15 -19.38 -37.84
N ALA A 197 13.61 -19.55 -39.04
CA ALA A 197 13.89 -18.73 -40.22
C ALA A 197 13.14 -17.37 -40.24
N PHE A 198 12.51 -16.96 -39.15
CA PHE A 198 11.82 -15.68 -39.04
C PHE A 198 12.00 -15.07 -37.65
N ASP A 199 11.89 -13.74 -37.56
CA ASP A 199 12.08 -13.05 -36.29
C ASP A 199 10.91 -13.31 -35.32
N THR A 200 11.20 -14.07 -34.24
CA THR A 200 10.25 -14.39 -33.17
C THR A 200 10.29 -13.41 -32.00
N THR A 201 11.22 -12.45 -31.99
CA THR A 201 11.40 -11.49 -30.90
C THR A 201 10.14 -10.68 -30.57
N PRO A 202 9.37 -10.16 -31.57
CA PRO A 202 8.14 -9.43 -31.26
C PRO A 202 7.07 -10.28 -30.62
N LEU A 203 7.05 -11.60 -30.86
CA LEU A 203 6.13 -12.50 -30.15
C LEU A 203 6.44 -12.54 -28.65
N GLY A 204 7.73 -12.60 -28.31
CA GLY A 204 8.19 -12.52 -26.91
C GLY A 204 7.77 -11.20 -26.25
N PHE A 205 7.85 -10.09 -26.99
CA PHE A 205 7.41 -8.77 -26.52
C PHE A 205 5.89 -8.68 -26.33
N VAL A 206 5.13 -9.27 -27.25
CA VAL A 206 3.66 -9.37 -27.13
C VAL A 206 3.28 -10.20 -25.91
N PHE A 207 3.92 -11.34 -25.67
CA PHE A 207 3.71 -12.14 -24.47
C PHE A 207 4.08 -11.36 -23.20
N MET A 208 5.21 -10.66 -23.18
CA MET A 208 5.60 -9.81 -22.07
C MET A 208 4.51 -8.78 -21.74
N CYS A 209 4.03 -8.03 -22.75
CA CYS A 209 2.97 -7.05 -22.55
C CYS A 209 1.66 -7.70 -22.06
N ALA A 210 1.31 -8.87 -22.59
CA ALA A 210 0.11 -9.59 -22.18
C ALA A 210 0.20 -10.10 -20.73
N PHE A 211 1.32 -10.69 -20.32
CA PHE A 211 1.55 -11.14 -18.95
C PHE A 211 1.52 -9.97 -17.96
N PHE A 212 2.13 -8.85 -18.31
CA PHE A 212 2.11 -7.66 -17.48
C PHE A 212 0.71 -7.04 -17.42
N ALA A 213 -0.04 -7.04 -18.52
CA ALA A 213 -1.43 -6.60 -18.54
C ALA A 213 -2.31 -7.45 -17.61
N VAL A 214 -2.16 -8.77 -17.66
CA VAL A 214 -2.87 -9.69 -16.75
C VAL A 214 -2.47 -9.43 -15.30
N ALA A 215 -1.18 -9.21 -15.03
CA ALA A 215 -0.70 -8.86 -13.70
C ALA A 215 -1.34 -7.56 -13.17
N ILE A 216 -1.46 -6.54 -14.02
CA ILE A 216 -2.08 -5.26 -13.65
C ILE A 216 -3.60 -5.41 -13.44
N VAL A 217 -4.31 -6.01 -14.40
CA VAL A 217 -5.79 -6.04 -14.41
C VAL A 217 -6.34 -7.04 -13.41
N LYS A 218 -5.81 -8.27 -13.39
CA LYS A 218 -6.32 -9.37 -12.54
C LYS A 218 -5.96 -9.19 -11.07
N TYR A 219 -4.74 -8.74 -10.79
CA TYR A 219 -4.26 -8.62 -9.41
C TYR A 219 -4.40 -7.20 -8.85
N ARG A 220 -5.07 -6.29 -9.58
CA ARG A 220 -5.33 -4.89 -9.16
C ARG A 220 -4.12 -4.28 -8.47
N PHE A 221 -2.98 -4.30 -9.13
CA PHE A 221 -1.66 -3.99 -8.57
C PHE A 221 -1.52 -2.60 -7.93
N VAL A 222 -2.57 -1.83 -7.82
CA VAL A 222 -2.44 -0.39 -7.60
C VAL A 222 -3.08 0.21 -6.37
N ASP A 223 -3.79 -0.51 -5.59
CA ASP A 223 -4.19 0.09 -4.31
C ASP A 223 -3.25 -0.36 -3.19
N LEU A 224 -2.32 0.51 -2.88
CA LEU A 224 -1.34 0.44 -1.82
C LEU A 224 -0.14 -0.47 -2.14
N SER A 225 0.94 0.16 -2.54
CA SER A 225 2.29 -0.40 -2.46
C SER A 225 2.42 -1.19 -1.14
N PRO A 226 2.90 -2.45 -1.16
CA PRO A 226 3.19 -3.20 0.08
C PRO A 226 4.01 -2.38 1.08
N ILE A 227 4.90 -1.52 0.56
CA ILE A 227 5.71 -0.56 1.32
C ILE A 227 4.83 0.50 2.03
N ALA A 228 3.71 0.94 1.42
CA ALA A 228 2.82 1.90 2.08
C ALA A 228 2.01 1.25 3.20
N ARG A 229 1.54 0.00 3.03
CA ARG A 229 0.88 -0.76 4.10
C ARG A 229 1.83 -1.06 5.25
N GLU A 230 3.03 -1.52 4.95
CA GLU A 230 4.06 -1.79 5.95
C GLU A 230 4.44 -0.50 6.70
N LYS A 231 4.68 0.60 5.97
CA LYS A 231 4.95 1.90 6.60
C LYS A 231 3.77 2.49 7.36
N VAL A 232 2.53 2.26 6.95
CA VAL A 232 1.36 2.72 7.71
C VAL A 232 1.28 1.94 9.03
N ILE A 233 1.38 0.62 9.00
CA ILE A 233 1.34 -0.22 10.19
C ILE A 233 2.54 0.07 11.12
N ASP A 234 3.72 0.28 10.54
CA ASP A 234 4.94 0.60 11.30
C ASP A 234 4.90 1.98 11.96
N ASN A 235 4.14 2.94 11.42
CA ASN A 235 4.03 4.29 11.97
C ASN A 235 2.75 4.52 12.80
N VAL A 236 1.86 3.54 12.92
CA VAL A 236 0.74 3.60 13.87
C VAL A 236 1.31 3.54 15.29
N ARG A 237 0.81 4.42 16.16
CA ARG A 237 1.21 4.47 17.58
C ARG A 237 0.63 3.31 18.39
N ASP A 238 -0.46 2.74 17.91
CA ASP A 238 -1.10 1.60 18.53
C ASP A 238 -0.33 0.32 18.20
N GLY A 239 -0.24 -0.60 19.13
CA GLY A 239 0.35 -1.91 18.92
C GLY A 239 -0.57 -2.75 18.01
N VAL A 240 0.01 -3.35 16.97
CA VAL A 240 -0.70 -4.27 16.09
C VAL A 240 -0.02 -5.63 16.17
N VAL A 241 -0.79 -6.66 16.53
CA VAL A 241 -0.31 -8.05 16.61
C VAL A 241 -1.25 -8.94 15.81
N VAL A 242 -0.70 -9.80 14.96
CA VAL A 242 -1.45 -10.78 14.18
C VAL A 242 -1.04 -12.18 14.61
N VAL A 243 -2.04 -13.02 14.91
CA VAL A 243 -1.86 -14.38 15.40
C VAL A 243 -2.63 -15.34 14.49
N ASP A 244 -2.09 -16.54 14.23
CA ASP A 244 -2.79 -17.59 13.48
C ASP A 244 -3.71 -18.44 14.39
N THR A 245 -4.38 -19.43 13.80
CA THR A 245 -5.25 -20.36 14.52
C THR A 245 -4.51 -21.36 15.42
N ASP A 246 -3.18 -21.39 15.34
CA ASP A 246 -2.30 -22.23 16.18
C ASP A 246 -1.63 -21.38 17.29
N ASP A 247 -2.18 -20.18 17.57
CA ASP A 247 -1.70 -19.21 18.56
C ASP A 247 -0.25 -18.75 18.32
N ARG A 248 0.18 -18.68 17.04
CA ARG A 248 1.51 -18.20 16.66
C ARG A 248 1.45 -16.76 16.17
N ILE A 249 2.39 -15.94 16.61
CA ILE A 249 2.53 -14.57 16.14
C ILE A 249 3.03 -14.58 14.70
N ILE A 250 2.19 -14.12 13.76
CA ILE A 250 2.52 -14.00 12.34
C ILE A 250 3.18 -12.65 12.03
N ASP A 251 2.67 -11.59 12.66
CA ASP A 251 3.13 -10.23 12.41
C ASP A 251 2.95 -9.36 13.65
N ILE A 252 3.86 -8.41 13.86
CA ILE A 252 3.81 -7.45 14.97
C ILE A 252 4.53 -6.16 14.56
N ASN A 253 3.86 -5.02 14.72
CA ASN A 253 4.45 -3.72 14.40
C ASN A 253 5.43 -3.25 15.50
N PRO A 254 6.26 -2.22 15.25
CA PRO A 254 7.21 -1.70 16.23
C PRO A 254 6.56 -1.25 17.54
N ALA A 255 5.38 -0.62 17.49
CA ALA A 255 4.65 -0.20 18.68
C ALA A 255 4.20 -1.41 19.52
N GLY A 256 3.64 -2.44 18.87
CA GLY A 256 3.24 -3.69 19.54
C GLY A 256 4.43 -4.37 20.26
N ARG A 257 5.59 -4.47 19.58
CA ARG A 257 6.80 -5.01 20.20
C ARG A 257 7.22 -4.25 21.46
N THR A 258 7.14 -2.92 21.42
CA THR A 258 7.48 -2.08 22.58
C THR A 258 6.47 -2.27 23.72
N MET A 259 5.17 -2.34 23.40
CA MET A 259 4.09 -2.45 24.39
C MET A 259 4.13 -3.79 25.15
N ILE A 260 4.37 -4.90 24.43
CA ILE A 260 4.46 -6.24 25.07
C ILE A 260 5.91 -6.65 25.38
N ASN A 261 6.88 -5.75 25.18
CA ASN A 261 8.30 -5.92 25.49
C ASN A 261 8.95 -7.18 24.90
N VAL A 262 8.80 -7.39 23.58
CA VAL A 262 9.33 -8.57 22.89
C VAL A 262 10.33 -8.20 21.79
N GLU A 263 11.27 -9.11 21.55
CA GLU A 263 12.28 -9.01 20.49
C GLU A 263 11.69 -9.32 19.10
N PRO A 264 12.30 -8.83 18.00
CA PRO A 264 11.88 -9.14 16.63
C PRO A 264 11.83 -10.64 16.29
N SER A 265 12.58 -11.47 17.02
CA SER A 265 12.64 -12.93 16.87
C SER A 265 11.37 -13.65 17.30
N ILE A 266 10.41 -12.96 17.92
CA ILE A 266 9.16 -13.52 18.41
C ILE A 266 8.21 -14.00 17.29
N ILE A 267 8.41 -13.54 16.06
CA ILE A 267 7.59 -13.94 14.91
C ILE A 267 7.77 -15.46 14.67
N GLY A 268 6.65 -16.18 14.68
CA GLY A 268 6.60 -17.64 14.56
C GLY A 268 6.56 -18.37 15.89
N SER A 269 6.80 -17.69 17.02
CA SER A 269 6.64 -18.24 18.37
C SER A 269 5.17 -18.20 18.81
N GLY A 270 4.83 -19.01 19.80
CA GLY A 270 3.51 -19.01 20.43
C GLY A 270 3.26 -17.73 21.22
N VAL A 271 2.01 -17.28 21.26
CA VAL A 271 1.60 -16.11 22.07
C VAL A 271 1.96 -16.28 23.56
N ALA A 272 1.86 -17.50 24.07
CA ALA A 272 2.23 -17.82 25.46
C ALA A 272 3.71 -17.52 25.79
N GLU A 273 4.61 -17.56 24.79
CA GLU A 273 6.02 -17.19 24.98
C GLU A 273 6.23 -15.66 25.02
N ALA A 274 5.29 -14.92 24.43
CA ALA A 274 5.31 -13.46 24.39
C ALA A 274 4.63 -12.82 25.61
N LEU A 275 3.70 -13.53 26.25
CA LEU A 275 2.90 -13.06 27.38
C LEU A 275 3.46 -13.64 28.68
N ASP A 276 4.39 -12.90 29.29
CA ASP A 276 5.13 -13.35 30.52
C ASP A 276 4.28 -13.29 31.81
N LEU A 277 3.08 -12.65 31.75
CA LEU A 277 2.22 -12.46 32.92
C LEU A 277 0.94 -13.28 32.80
N ALA A 278 0.53 -13.94 33.88
CA ALA A 278 -0.71 -14.72 33.93
C ALA A 278 -1.96 -13.89 33.60
N GLU A 279 -1.98 -12.60 33.93
CA GLU A 279 -3.05 -11.66 33.63
C GLU A 279 -3.16 -11.41 32.11
N SER A 280 -2.03 -11.35 31.42
CA SER A 280 -1.99 -11.19 29.96
C SER A 280 -2.52 -12.44 29.25
N GLN A 281 -2.20 -13.63 29.76
CA GLN A 281 -2.70 -14.89 29.22
C GLN A 281 -4.22 -15.01 29.41
N ALA A 282 -4.74 -14.66 30.60
CA ALA A 282 -6.18 -14.67 30.87
C ALA A 282 -6.95 -13.71 29.95
N ALA A 283 -6.40 -12.52 29.72
CA ALA A 283 -6.98 -11.55 28.78
C ALA A 283 -6.97 -12.06 27.34
N TYR A 284 -5.90 -12.72 26.92
CA TYR A 284 -5.81 -13.36 25.59
C TYR A 284 -6.88 -14.43 25.41
N ASP A 285 -7.02 -15.33 26.41
CA ASP A 285 -8.00 -16.42 26.36
C ASP A 285 -9.45 -15.88 26.31
N GLU A 286 -9.75 -14.78 27.02
CA GLU A 286 -11.06 -14.14 26.98
C GLU A 286 -11.33 -13.44 25.64
N LEU A 287 -10.33 -12.73 25.09
CA LEU A 287 -10.43 -12.03 23.81
C LEU A 287 -10.55 -12.97 22.61
N THR A 288 -10.10 -14.24 22.73
CA THR A 288 -10.18 -15.27 21.69
C THR A 288 -11.29 -16.29 21.91
N ALA A 289 -12.01 -16.22 23.05
CA ALA A 289 -13.09 -17.14 23.39
C ALA A 289 -14.29 -17.07 22.42
N THR A 290 -14.48 -15.93 21.75
CA THR A 290 -15.57 -15.70 20.80
C THR A 290 -15.01 -15.49 19.40
N THR A 291 -15.79 -15.88 18.36
CA THR A 291 -15.43 -15.63 16.95
C THR A 291 -15.86 -14.24 16.45
N ASP A 292 -16.30 -13.37 17.33
CA ASP A 292 -16.68 -11.98 17.06
C ASP A 292 -15.63 -11.01 17.63
N THR A 293 -15.71 -9.75 17.21
CA THR A 293 -14.85 -8.70 17.78
C THR A 293 -15.09 -8.57 19.28
N SER A 294 -14.04 -8.57 20.05
CA SER A 294 -14.04 -8.45 21.52
C SER A 294 -13.09 -7.35 21.95
N GLU A 295 -13.41 -6.67 23.05
CA GLU A 295 -12.55 -5.61 23.59
C GLU A 295 -12.39 -5.77 25.10
N GLN A 296 -11.21 -5.44 25.61
CA GLN A 296 -10.91 -5.48 27.04
C GLN A 296 -9.85 -4.46 27.41
N THR A 297 -9.95 -3.90 28.62
CA THR A 297 -8.87 -3.06 29.17
C THR A 297 -8.09 -3.86 30.20
N VAL A 298 -6.80 -4.03 29.98
CA VAL A 298 -5.88 -4.82 30.79
C VAL A 298 -4.82 -3.91 31.38
N ALA A 299 -4.50 -4.11 32.67
CA ALA A 299 -3.37 -3.45 33.32
C ALA A 299 -2.14 -4.35 33.24
N LEU A 300 -1.07 -3.87 32.62
CA LEU A 300 0.24 -4.53 32.59
C LEU A 300 1.22 -3.67 33.41
N GLY A 301 1.42 -4.00 34.66
CA GLY A 301 2.14 -3.14 35.59
C GLY A 301 1.44 -1.81 35.83
N ASP A 302 2.13 -0.68 35.58
CA ASP A 302 1.59 0.67 35.76
C ASP A 302 0.93 1.24 34.49
N VAL A 303 0.81 0.44 33.43
CA VAL A 303 0.28 0.86 32.12
C VAL A 303 -1.05 0.15 31.85
N TYR A 304 -2.03 0.91 31.35
CA TYR A 304 -3.34 0.40 30.95
C TYR A 304 -3.41 0.31 29.43
N TYR A 305 -3.66 -0.89 28.92
CA TYR A 305 -3.89 -1.13 27.49
C TYR A 305 -5.35 -1.46 27.23
N HIS A 306 -5.96 -0.74 26.30
CA HIS A 306 -7.22 -1.16 25.70
C HIS A 306 -6.88 -2.07 24.51
N ILE A 307 -7.37 -3.31 24.54
CA ILE A 307 -7.08 -4.33 23.54
C ILE A 307 -8.37 -4.69 22.82
N GLU A 308 -8.39 -4.53 21.50
CA GLU A 308 -9.46 -4.97 20.62
C GLU A 308 -8.96 -6.19 19.83
N SER A 309 -9.73 -7.28 19.84
CA SER A 309 -9.51 -8.46 19.02
C SER A 309 -10.50 -8.53 17.88
N THR A 310 -10.01 -8.71 16.65
CA THR A 310 -10.84 -8.86 15.45
C THR A 310 -10.49 -10.16 14.74
N PRO A 311 -11.46 -11.05 14.47
CA PRO A 311 -11.19 -12.29 13.76
C PRO A 311 -10.85 -12.04 12.29
N ILE A 312 -9.78 -12.66 11.81
CA ILE A 312 -9.40 -12.63 10.40
C ILE A 312 -10.04 -13.79 9.69
N ARG A 313 -10.76 -13.53 8.57
CA ARG A 313 -11.41 -14.54 7.75
C ARG A 313 -10.82 -14.55 6.34
N ASP A 314 -10.71 -15.74 5.74
CA ASP A 314 -10.28 -15.90 4.36
C ASP A 314 -11.42 -15.58 3.37
N GLY A 315 -11.10 -15.60 2.05
CA GLY A 315 -12.11 -15.36 0.99
C GLY A 315 -13.25 -16.41 0.92
N ARG A 316 -13.24 -17.43 1.78
CA ARG A 316 -14.28 -18.45 1.95
C ARG A 316 -14.96 -18.38 3.32
N ASP A 317 -14.82 -17.24 4.01
CA ASP A 317 -15.37 -16.98 5.34
C ASP A 317 -14.88 -17.91 6.46
N ARG A 318 -13.71 -18.55 6.28
CA ARG A 318 -13.11 -19.40 7.32
C ARG A 318 -12.21 -18.56 8.18
N HIS A 319 -12.33 -18.72 9.50
CA HIS A 319 -11.43 -18.12 10.48
C HIS A 319 -10.00 -18.62 10.26
N VAL A 320 -9.05 -17.70 10.13
CA VAL A 320 -7.63 -17.98 9.85
C VAL A 320 -6.68 -17.34 10.86
N GLY A 321 -7.19 -16.61 11.86
CA GLY A 321 -6.41 -15.99 12.91
C GLY A 321 -7.07 -14.74 13.49
N TRP A 322 -6.32 -14.02 14.31
CA TRP A 322 -6.76 -12.84 15.07
C TRP A 322 -5.87 -11.63 14.78
N LEU A 323 -6.49 -10.47 14.71
CA LEU A 323 -5.83 -9.18 14.74
C LEU A 323 -6.09 -8.55 16.12
N PHE A 324 -5.04 -8.22 16.85
CA PHE A 324 -5.11 -7.47 18.10
C PHE A 324 -4.61 -6.05 17.87
N LEU A 325 -5.40 -5.08 18.33
CA LEU A 325 -5.04 -3.68 18.39
C LEU A 325 -4.85 -3.31 19.88
N LEU A 326 -3.67 -2.82 20.24
CA LEU A 326 -3.31 -2.43 21.60
C LEU A 326 -3.15 -0.92 21.67
N GLN A 327 -3.96 -0.25 22.47
CA GLN A 327 -3.91 1.19 22.68
C GLN A 327 -3.52 1.50 24.13
N ASP A 328 -2.51 2.34 24.33
CA ASP A 328 -2.16 2.84 25.66
C ASP A 328 -3.19 3.90 26.10
N VAL A 329 -3.97 3.56 27.11
CA VAL A 329 -5.02 4.41 27.71
C VAL A 329 -4.67 4.86 29.12
N THR A 330 -3.40 4.76 29.51
CA THR A 330 -2.94 5.06 30.88
C THR A 330 -3.25 6.49 31.28
N GLU A 331 -2.97 7.45 30.44
CA GLU A 331 -3.24 8.86 30.73
C GLU A 331 -4.73 9.15 30.82
N GLN A 332 -5.52 8.51 29.95
CA GLN A 332 -6.98 8.63 29.97
C GLN A 332 -7.54 8.07 31.29
N LYS A 333 -7.10 6.89 31.72
CA LYS A 333 -7.52 6.27 32.99
C LYS A 333 -7.06 7.06 34.22
N ARG A 334 -5.91 7.71 34.16
CA ARG A 334 -5.45 8.62 35.23
C ARG A 334 -6.34 9.83 35.36
N ARG A 335 -6.68 10.49 34.25
CA ARG A 335 -7.60 11.64 34.22
C ARG A 335 -9.01 11.25 34.67
N GLU A 336 -9.51 10.08 34.26
CA GLU A 336 -10.81 9.60 34.67
C GLU A 336 -10.89 9.47 36.20
N ARG A 337 -9.89 8.83 36.83
CA ARG A 337 -9.80 8.68 38.30
C ARG A 337 -9.63 10.03 39.01
N GLU A 338 -8.89 10.95 38.43
CA GLU A 338 -8.74 12.28 39.01
C GLU A 338 -10.07 13.03 39.02
N LEU A 339 -10.83 12.98 37.93
CA LEU A 339 -12.16 13.56 37.81
C LEU A 339 -13.15 12.88 38.78
N GLU A 340 -13.13 11.56 38.89
CA GLU A 340 -13.95 10.82 39.84
C GLU A 340 -13.65 11.27 41.29
N GLY A 341 -12.36 11.38 41.64
CA GLY A 341 -11.95 11.89 42.96
C GLY A 341 -12.34 13.36 43.21
N GLN A 342 -12.39 14.21 42.20
CA GLN A 342 -12.89 15.57 42.31
C GLN A 342 -14.41 15.62 42.51
N ILE A 343 -15.16 14.76 41.82
CA ILE A 343 -16.61 14.64 41.96
C ILE A 343 -16.95 14.15 43.37
N GLU A 344 -16.25 13.13 43.88
CA GLU A 344 -16.48 12.62 45.23
C GLU A 344 -16.26 13.69 46.31
N LYS A 345 -15.15 14.45 46.22
CA LYS A 345 -14.90 15.59 47.11
C LYS A 345 -15.96 16.67 47.02
N LEU A 346 -16.47 16.96 45.80
CA LEU A 346 -17.54 17.95 45.63
C LEU A 346 -18.88 17.50 46.25
N ASP A 347 -19.20 16.21 46.14
CA ASP A 347 -20.40 15.61 46.77
C ASP A 347 -20.31 15.63 48.29
N GLU A 348 -19.11 15.27 48.84
CA GLU A 348 -18.90 15.36 50.29
C GLU A 348 -19.03 16.79 50.79
N PHE A 349 -18.42 17.76 50.08
CA PHE A 349 -18.53 19.18 50.40
C PHE A 349 -19.95 19.68 50.34
N ALA A 350 -20.74 19.38 49.29
CA ALA A 350 -22.11 19.75 49.15
C ALA A 350 -23.01 19.14 50.27
N SER A 351 -22.70 17.93 50.71
CA SER A 351 -23.38 17.25 51.80
C SER A 351 -23.14 17.97 53.13
N LEU A 352 -21.86 18.32 53.45
CA LEU A 352 -21.51 19.05 54.68
C LEU A 352 -22.18 20.42 54.72
N VAL A 353 -22.08 21.21 53.68
CA VAL A 353 -22.72 22.53 53.57
C VAL A 353 -24.26 22.44 53.76
N SER A 354 -24.89 21.44 53.15
CA SER A 354 -26.32 21.21 53.25
C SER A 354 -26.76 20.85 54.68
N HIS A 355 -25.94 20.04 55.39
CA HIS A 355 -26.16 19.65 56.77
C HIS A 355 -26.07 20.86 57.72
N ASP A 356 -24.98 21.65 57.54
CA ASP A 356 -24.70 22.78 58.42
C ASP A 356 -25.70 23.96 58.25
N LEU A 357 -26.18 24.16 57.03
CA LEU A 357 -27.26 25.13 56.79
C LEU A 357 -28.62 24.66 57.30
N ARG A 358 -28.89 23.34 57.28
CA ARG A 358 -30.19 22.82 57.72
C ARG A 358 -30.44 23.08 59.22
N SER A 359 -29.38 23.06 60.04
CA SER A 359 -29.46 23.30 61.47
C SER A 359 -30.02 24.67 61.82
N PRO A 360 -29.41 25.80 61.40
CA PRO A 360 -29.94 27.14 61.67
C PRO A 360 -31.30 27.42 60.97
N ILE A 361 -31.56 26.83 59.81
CA ILE A 361 -32.86 26.90 59.15
C ILE A 361 -33.95 26.30 60.04
N ASN A 362 -33.72 25.13 60.63
CA ASN A 362 -34.66 24.47 61.51
C ASN A 362 -34.86 25.30 62.80
N VAL A 363 -33.82 25.90 63.34
CA VAL A 363 -33.90 26.82 64.49
C VAL A 363 -34.76 28.02 64.16
N ALA A 364 -34.48 28.72 63.06
CA ALA A 364 -35.27 29.85 62.63
C ALA A 364 -36.74 29.53 62.42
N ASN A 365 -37.03 28.42 61.73
CA ASN A 365 -38.40 27.93 61.49
C ASN A 365 -39.12 27.60 62.80
N GLY A 366 -38.43 26.99 63.77
CA GLY A 366 -39.02 26.70 65.09
C GLY A 366 -39.40 27.95 65.83
N TYR A 367 -38.57 28.97 65.87
CA TYR A 367 -38.87 30.26 66.51
C TYR A 367 -39.95 31.06 65.79
N ILE A 368 -40.02 31.02 64.47
CA ILE A 368 -41.07 31.58 63.66
C ILE A 368 -42.43 31.00 64.05
N GLU A 369 -42.51 29.67 64.16
CA GLU A 369 -43.77 29.01 64.58
C GLU A 369 -44.11 29.31 66.00
N GLN A 370 -43.16 29.36 66.93
CA GLN A 370 -43.40 29.77 68.31
C GLN A 370 -43.88 31.20 68.41
N THR A 371 -43.32 32.13 67.67
CA THR A 371 -43.73 33.51 67.60
C THR A 371 -45.23 33.67 67.10
N ARG A 372 -45.57 32.83 66.08
CA ARG A 372 -46.94 32.79 65.56
C ARG A 372 -47.95 32.31 66.58
N VAL A 373 -47.61 31.36 67.43
CA VAL A 373 -48.47 30.76 68.42
C VAL A 373 -48.55 31.63 69.66
N THR A 374 -47.43 32.16 70.16
CA THR A 374 -47.35 32.87 71.43
C THR A 374 -47.51 34.40 71.33
N GLY A 375 -47.23 34.97 70.18
CA GLY A 375 -47.18 36.43 70.01
C GLY A 375 -45.98 37.09 70.66
N ASN A 376 -45.02 36.26 71.18
CA ASN A 376 -43.80 36.77 71.85
C ASN A 376 -42.78 37.24 70.83
N LEU A 377 -42.45 38.53 70.83
CA LEU A 377 -41.52 39.13 69.86
C LEU A 377 -40.04 38.91 70.29
N ASP A 378 -39.77 38.49 71.54
CA ASP A 378 -38.36 38.19 71.95
C ASP A 378 -37.73 37.05 71.12
N HIS A 379 -38.51 36.18 70.46
CA HIS A 379 -38.02 35.16 69.56
C HIS A 379 -37.47 35.70 68.23
N LEU A 380 -37.67 36.98 67.92
CA LEU A 380 -37.08 37.62 66.74
C LEU A 380 -35.55 37.69 66.84
N ASP A 381 -34.99 37.88 68.04
CA ASP A 381 -33.54 37.87 68.29
C ASP A 381 -32.93 36.49 68.02
N ASP A 382 -33.69 35.42 68.30
CA ASP A 382 -33.28 34.03 68.03
C ASP A 382 -33.31 33.72 66.53
N ILE A 383 -34.25 34.27 65.80
CA ILE A 383 -34.35 34.14 64.34
C ILE A 383 -33.21 34.92 63.68
N GLU A 384 -32.94 36.14 64.17
CA GLU A 384 -31.79 36.98 63.69
C GLU A 384 -30.46 36.26 63.83
N ARG A 385 -30.17 35.70 65.02
CA ARG A 385 -28.98 34.87 65.25
C ARG A 385 -28.88 33.67 64.37
N ALA A 386 -29.97 33.01 64.06
CA ALA A 386 -29.98 31.85 63.15
C ALA A 386 -29.70 32.27 61.70
N THR A 387 -30.20 33.44 61.26
CA THR A 387 -29.92 34.01 59.94
C THR A 387 -28.48 34.51 59.81
N GLU A 388 -27.93 35.18 60.82
CA GLU A 388 -26.54 35.57 60.87
C GLU A 388 -25.62 34.34 60.78
N ARG A 389 -25.99 33.24 61.44
CA ARG A 389 -25.22 31.99 61.37
C ARG A 389 -25.24 31.38 59.99
N MET A 390 -26.36 31.50 59.21
CA MET A 390 -26.40 31.05 57.81
C MET A 390 -25.50 31.91 56.92
N GLU A 391 -25.49 33.22 57.12
CA GLU A 391 -24.60 34.11 56.38
C GLU A 391 -23.14 33.79 56.64
N GLU A 392 -22.74 33.56 57.89
CA GLU A 392 -21.37 33.13 58.20
C GLU A 392 -20.98 31.83 57.48
N ILE A 393 -21.84 30.81 57.48
CA ILE A 393 -21.61 29.55 56.76
C ILE A 393 -21.48 29.79 55.25
N ILE A 394 -22.29 30.65 54.65
CA ILE A 394 -22.23 30.98 53.22
C ILE A 394 -20.92 31.68 52.91
N ASP A 395 -20.50 32.62 53.75
CA ASP A 395 -19.26 33.37 53.52
C ASP A 395 -18.04 32.46 53.67
N ASP A 396 -18.02 31.55 54.67
CA ASP A 396 -16.97 30.55 54.82
C ASP A 396 -16.88 29.62 53.58
N VAL A 397 -18.04 29.21 53.04
CA VAL A 397 -18.12 28.39 51.83
C VAL A 397 -17.58 29.13 50.59
N LEU A 398 -17.90 30.42 50.44
CA LEU A 398 -17.44 31.26 49.33
C LEU A 398 -15.94 31.54 49.43
N GLU A 399 -15.39 31.68 50.65
CA GLU A 399 -13.93 31.85 50.86
C GLU A 399 -13.20 30.59 50.50
N LEU A 400 -13.63 29.41 50.98
CA LEU A 400 -13.05 28.11 50.60
C LEU A 400 -13.13 27.83 49.10
N ALA A 401 -14.23 28.22 48.42
CA ALA A 401 -14.40 28.06 46.99
C ALA A 401 -13.43 28.97 46.17
N ARG A 402 -13.01 30.11 46.70
CA ARG A 402 -12.02 31.00 46.11
C ARG A 402 -10.60 30.52 46.30
N GLU A 403 -10.26 30.04 47.49
CA GLU A 403 -8.92 29.48 47.78
C GLU A 403 -8.63 28.22 46.97
N GLY A 404 -9.64 27.42 46.64
CA GLY A 404 -9.50 26.22 45.80
C GLY A 404 -9.32 26.50 44.32
N GLN A 405 -9.35 27.75 43.85
CA GLN A 405 -9.13 28.18 42.44
C GLN A 405 -7.72 28.74 42.19
N GLU A 406 -6.90 28.95 43.20
CA GLU A 406 -5.48 29.31 43.07
C GLU A 406 -4.60 28.03 43.07
#